data_17af35cac075538fe340ed475476da03
#
_entry.id   17af35cac075538fe340ed475476da03
#
_cell.length_a   1.000
_cell.length_b   1.000
_cell.length_c   1.000
_cell.angle_alpha   90.00
_cell.angle_beta   90.00
_cell.angle_gamma   90.00
#
_symmetry.space_group_name_H-M   'P 1'
#
loop_
_entity.id
_entity.type
_entity.pdbx_description
1 polymer ?
#
loop_
_entity_poly.entity_id
_entity_poly.type
_entity_poly.pdbx_seq_one_letter_code
_entity_poly.pdbx_strand_id
1 'polypeptide(L)'
;MVADEADELISLINQFRESQQTCEGQRVGPVGPLTPDQTLSGIRLGQGEQLQSMLQQADYQAAGAQALAFSGPTDAEMAMRMIDERYCSALLDPDVADIGVSREGNNWQIILAQPLLDDDLGDWQEAGKAVLARVNEARSSPQTCGNTEYQAAPALQWDAKLAAAALEHSEDMAEQGYFSHTGRDGRQVDSRARDHGYQYSRIGENIAAGQGAVEQVVQGWLASPGHCSNIMESSYTEMGAAYALGGDGEGTIVWTQVFGTPLR
;
A
#
# COMPACT_ATOMS: atom_id res chain seq x y z
N MET A 1 -22.33 5.78 -3.82
CA MET A 1 -21.71 7.11 -3.60
C MET A 1 -20.73 7.30 -4.75
N VAL A 2 -20.74 8.44 -5.42
CA VAL A 2 -19.68 8.76 -6.40
C VAL A 2 -18.42 8.91 -5.57
N ALA A 3 -17.35 8.15 -5.88
CA ALA A 3 -16.05 8.35 -5.24
C ALA A 3 -15.64 9.81 -5.40
N ASP A 4 -15.02 10.39 -4.37
CA ASP A 4 -14.44 11.73 -4.51
C ASP A 4 -13.33 11.63 -5.56
N GLU A 5 -13.21 12.63 -6.40
CA GLU A 5 -12.16 12.71 -7.44
C GLU A 5 -10.75 12.57 -6.85
N ALA A 6 -10.56 12.96 -5.57
CA ALA A 6 -9.31 12.77 -4.86
C ALA A 6 -9.04 11.27 -4.59
N ASP A 7 -10.04 10.53 -4.11
CA ASP A 7 -9.92 9.09 -3.87
C ASP A 7 -9.71 8.32 -5.17
N GLU A 8 -10.39 8.75 -6.25
CA GLU A 8 -10.19 8.17 -7.58
C GLU A 8 -8.76 8.40 -8.08
N LEU A 9 -8.20 9.60 -7.92
CA LEU A 9 -6.82 9.87 -8.30
C LEU A 9 -5.82 9.02 -7.50
N ILE A 10 -6.03 8.84 -6.19
CA ILE A 10 -5.19 7.97 -5.36
C ILE A 10 -5.24 6.53 -5.87
N SER A 11 -6.44 6.03 -6.20
CA SER A 11 -6.63 4.70 -6.75
C SER A 11 -5.87 4.51 -8.09
N LEU A 12 -5.93 5.50 -8.99
CA LEU A 12 -5.21 5.48 -10.25
C LEU A 12 -3.68 5.54 -10.05
N ILE A 13 -3.20 6.34 -9.10
CA ILE A 13 -1.78 6.40 -8.74
C ILE A 13 -1.32 5.03 -8.20
N ASN A 14 -2.08 4.41 -7.31
CA ASN A 14 -1.74 3.09 -6.77
C ASN A 14 -1.73 2.02 -7.86
N GLN A 15 -2.68 2.04 -8.78
CA GLN A 15 -2.68 1.13 -9.93
C GLN A 15 -1.43 1.34 -10.83
N PHE A 16 -0.99 2.58 -11.02
CA PHE A 16 0.23 2.91 -11.73
C PHE A 16 1.48 2.37 -11.03
N ARG A 17 1.54 2.44 -9.70
CA ARG A 17 2.64 1.95 -8.86
C ARG A 17 2.77 0.42 -8.83
N GLU A 18 1.67 -0.31 -8.99
CA GLU A 18 1.64 -1.79 -8.97
C GLU A 18 2.33 -2.45 -10.17
N SER A 19 2.57 -1.72 -11.24
CA SER A 19 3.08 -2.28 -12.50
C SER A 19 4.43 -1.67 -12.91
N GLN A 20 5.17 -2.42 -13.72
CA GLN A 20 6.41 -1.91 -14.29
C GLN A 20 6.13 -0.70 -15.18
N GLN A 21 6.79 0.39 -14.94
CA GLN A 21 6.67 1.64 -15.66
C GLN A 21 7.95 2.01 -16.42
N THR A 22 7.85 2.99 -17.32
CA THR A 22 9.01 3.63 -17.93
C THR A 22 8.99 5.11 -17.55
N CYS A 23 9.97 5.52 -16.77
CA CYS A 23 10.11 6.86 -16.25
C CYS A 23 11.40 7.48 -16.80
N GLU A 24 11.29 8.61 -17.50
CA GLU A 24 12.46 9.30 -18.10
C GLU A 24 13.33 8.39 -18.97
N GLY A 25 12.71 7.40 -19.63
CA GLY A 25 13.39 6.41 -20.48
C GLY A 25 14.04 5.26 -19.73
N GLN A 26 13.91 5.19 -18.41
CA GLN A 26 14.39 4.09 -17.58
C GLN A 26 13.20 3.22 -17.14
N ARG A 27 13.43 1.91 -17.06
CA ARG A 27 12.45 0.97 -16.51
C ARG A 27 12.51 1.02 -14.99
N VAL A 28 11.35 1.27 -14.37
CA VAL A 28 11.15 1.25 -12.92
C VAL A 28 10.23 0.08 -12.60
N GLY A 29 10.63 -0.76 -11.65
CA GLY A 29 9.80 -1.86 -11.15
C GLY A 29 8.60 -1.38 -10.36
N PRO A 30 7.68 -2.28 -9.98
CA PRO A 30 6.59 -1.97 -9.06
C PRO A 30 7.13 -1.43 -7.74
N VAL A 31 6.36 -0.54 -7.11
CA VAL A 31 6.63 -0.02 -5.76
C VAL A 31 5.37 -0.16 -4.90
N GLY A 32 5.51 -0.05 -3.57
CA GLY A 32 4.41 -0.21 -2.62
C GLY A 32 3.26 0.77 -2.85
N PRO A 33 2.02 0.40 -2.47
CA PRO A 33 0.88 1.29 -2.56
C PRO A 33 1.03 2.47 -1.59
N LEU A 34 0.44 3.61 -1.94
CA LEU A 34 0.34 4.78 -1.07
C LEU A 34 -0.93 4.70 -0.22
N THR A 35 -0.80 5.04 1.04
CA THR A 35 -1.89 5.12 2.00
C THR A 35 -2.51 6.53 1.97
N PRO A 36 -3.82 6.66 1.76
CA PRO A 36 -4.50 7.95 1.88
C PRO A 36 -4.40 8.49 3.31
N ASP A 37 -3.91 9.72 3.46
CA ASP A 37 -3.82 10.42 4.74
C ASP A 37 -4.67 11.70 4.74
N GLN A 38 -5.58 11.82 5.71
CA GLN A 38 -6.50 12.96 5.81
C GLN A 38 -5.79 14.23 6.26
N THR A 39 -4.74 14.12 7.08
CA THR A 39 -3.94 15.26 7.53
C THR A 39 -3.21 15.88 6.34
N LEU A 40 -2.56 15.06 5.52
CA LEU A 40 -1.92 15.50 4.28
C LEU A 40 -2.92 16.08 3.30
N SER A 41 -4.10 15.46 3.15
CA SER A 41 -5.18 15.96 2.29
C SER A 41 -5.77 17.29 2.78
N GLY A 42 -5.61 17.62 4.06
CA GLY A 42 -6.04 18.87 4.69
C GLY A 42 -5.07 20.04 4.47
N ILE A 43 -3.79 19.79 4.20
CA ILE A 43 -2.77 20.82 4.00
C ILE A 43 -3.02 21.56 2.69
N ARG A 44 -2.95 22.89 2.72
CA ARG A 44 -3.01 23.77 1.54
C ARG A 44 -1.76 24.63 1.51
N LEU A 45 -0.92 24.42 0.50
CA LEU A 45 0.30 25.21 0.32
C LEU A 45 -0.02 26.50 -0.44
N GLY A 46 0.15 27.63 0.24
CA GLY A 46 0.12 28.95 -0.36
C GLY A 46 1.45 29.32 -1.03
N GLN A 47 1.48 30.45 -1.74
CA GLN A 47 2.70 30.97 -2.35
C GLN A 47 3.72 31.36 -1.26
N GLY A 48 4.90 30.73 -1.29
CA GLY A 48 6.00 31.03 -0.36
C GLY A 48 5.95 30.28 0.97
N GLU A 49 4.96 29.41 1.20
CA GLU A 49 4.91 28.53 2.35
C GLU A 49 5.83 27.31 2.16
N GLN A 50 6.45 26.88 3.24
CA GLN A 50 7.32 25.71 3.23
C GLN A 50 6.53 24.49 3.70
N LEU A 51 6.54 23.40 2.92
CA LEU A 51 5.85 22.15 3.23
C LEU A 51 6.19 21.64 4.64
N GLN A 52 7.47 21.67 5.02
CA GLN A 52 7.92 21.24 6.34
C GLN A 52 7.22 21.97 7.49
N SER A 53 7.03 23.30 7.35
CA SER A 53 6.33 24.09 8.37
C SER A 53 4.84 23.75 8.45
N MET A 54 4.22 23.41 7.32
CA MET A 54 2.81 23.03 7.27
C MET A 54 2.59 21.63 7.86
N LEU A 55 3.51 20.68 7.61
CA LEU A 55 3.49 19.36 8.23
C LEU A 55 3.60 19.46 9.76
N GLN A 56 4.53 20.27 10.26
CA GLN A 56 4.68 20.50 11.70
C GLN A 56 3.43 21.14 12.34
N GLN A 57 2.79 22.11 11.66
CA GLN A 57 1.56 22.71 12.14
C GLN A 57 0.37 21.75 12.14
N ALA A 58 0.38 20.78 11.24
CA ALA A 58 -0.62 19.73 11.14
C ALA A 58 -0.33 18.52 12.06
N ASP A 59 0.74 18.59 12.85
CA ASP A 59 1.23 17.50 13.73
C ASP A 59 1.51 16.19 12.96
N TYR A 60 1.95 16.33 11.69
CA TYR A 60 2.34 15.20 10.85
C TYR A 60 3.87 15.04 10.85
N GLN A 61 4.34 13.88 11.29
CA GLN A 61 5.77 13.56 11.35
C GLN A 61 6.17 12.69 10.15
N ALA A 62 7.18 13.15 9.42
CA ALA A 62 7.71 12.43 8.26
C ALA A 62 9.23 12.52 8.20
N ALA A 63 9.88 11.44 7.75
CA ALA A 63 11.30 11.43 7.42
C ALA A 63 11.59 12.27 6.16
N GLY A 64 10.64 12.29 5.21
CA GLY A 64 10.68 13.07 3.99
C GLY A 64 9.29 13.37 3.47
N ALA A 65 9.14 14.48 2.74
CA ALA A 65 7.89 14.80 2.06
C ALA A 65 8.12 15.71 0.85
N GLN A 66 7.24 15.57 -0.15
CA GLN A 66 7.23 16.41 -1.34
C GLN A 66 5.80 16.78 -1.74
N ALA A 67 5.65 17.93 -2.36
CA ALA A 67 4.35 18.41 -2.85
C ALA A 67 4.38 18.65 -4.35
N LEU A 68 3.35 18.18 -5.02
CA LEU A 68 3.09 18.39 -6.44
C LEU A 68 1.86 19.29 -6.55
N ALA A 69 1.95 20.37 -7.32
CA ALA A 69 0.84 21.27 -7.58
C ALA A 69 0.70 21.51 -9.09
N PHE A 70 -0.51 21.37 -9.59
CA PHE A 70 -0.81 21.56 -11.02
C PHE A 70 -2.25 22.01 -11.22
N SER A 71 -2.53 22.58 -12.40
CA SER A 71 -3.85 23.11 -12.75
C SER A 71 -4.24 22.67 -14.15
N GLY A 72 -5.53 22.55 -14.38
CA GLY A 72 -6.10 22.27 -15.71
C GLY A 72 -7.04 21.07 -15.73
N PRO A 73 -6.67 19.89 -15.20
CA PRO A 73 -7.53 18.73 -15.23
C PRO A 73 -8.89 18.94 -14.55
N THR A 74 -9.95 18.45 -15.19
CA THR A 74 -11.33 18.55 -14.70
C THR A 74 -11.79 17.31 -13.95
N ASP A 75 -11.02 16.22 -14.01
CA ASP A 75 -11.29 14.94 -13.39
C ASP A 75 -10.00 14.20 -13.06
N ALA A 76 -10.12 13.11 -12.29
CA ALA A 76 -9.00 12.30 -11.81
C ALA A 76 -8.22 11.62 -12.94
N GLU A 77 -8.90 11.14 -14.00
CA GLU A 77 -8.24 10.50 -15.12
C GLU A 77 -7.38 11.49 -15.92
N MET A 78 -7.88 12.73 -16.13
CA MET A 78 -7.09 13.78 -16.77
C MET A 78 -5.91 14.20 -15.88
N ALA A 79 -6.12 14.27 -14.57
CA ALA A 79 -5.06 14.54 -13.60
C ALA A 79 -3.97 13.47 -13.70
N MET A 80 -4.33 12.18 -13.67
CA MET A 80 -3.39 11.07 -13.79
C MET A 80 -2.57 11.14 -15.08
N ARG A 81 -3.21 11.32 -16.23
CA ARG A 81 -2.53 11.48 -17.53
C ARG A 81 -1.55 12.66 -17.60
N MET A 82 -1.75 13.69 -16.77
CA MET A 82 -0.83 14.82 -16.71
C MET A 82 0.37 14.52 -15.81
N ILE A 83 0.15 13.82 -14.70
CA ILE A 83 1.18 13.62 -13.68
C ILE A 83 2.07 12.40 -13.96
N ASP A 84 1.57 11.38 -14.65
CA ASP A 84 2.33 10.16 -14.96
C ASP A 84 3.58 10.45 -15.83
N GLU A 85 3.49 11.39 -16.75
CA GLU A 85 4.64 11.83 -17.55
C GLU A 85 5.52 12.85 -16.82
N ARG A 86 4.89 13.78 -16.10
CA ARG A 86 5.59 14.94 -15.54
C ARG A 86 6.24 14.68 -14.19
N TYR A 87 5.63 13.84 -13.36
CA TYR A 87 6.04 13.56 -11.99
C TYR A 87 6.28 12.07 -11.74
N CYS A 88 6.54 11.32 -12.79
CA CYS A 88 6.75 9.89 -12.77
C CYS A 88 7.74 9.44 -11.66
N SER A 89 8.90 10.09 -11.56
CA SER A 89 9.91 9.75 -10.54
C SER A 89 9.41 9.99 -9.12
N ALA A 90 8.64 11.06 -8.89
CA ALA A 90 8.02 11.31 -7.59
C ALA A 90 6.93 10.30 -7.25
N LEU A 91 6.11 9.93 -8.24
CA LEU A 91 5.04 8.93 -8.06
C LEU A 91 5.58 7.51 -7.85
N LEU A 92 6.78 7.19 -8.34
CA LEU A 92 7.43 5.89 -8.23
C LEU A 92 8.57 5.88 -7.20
N ASP A 93 8.65 6.90 -6.35
CA ASP A 93 9.57 6.92 -5.24
C ASP A 93 9.22 5.78 -4.26
N PRO A 94 10.13 4.82 -3.99
CA PRO A 94 9.87 3.70 -3.11
C PRO A 94 9.84 4.09 -1.62
N ASP A 95 10.39 5.25 -1.26
CA ASP A 95 10.49 5.70 0.11
C ASP A 95 9.19 6.39 0.60
N VAL A 96 8.32 6.81 -0.32
CA VAL A 96 7.02 7.41 0.06
C VAL A 96 5.95 6.33 0.22
N ALA A 97 5.18 6.44 1.30
CA ALA A 97 4.13 5.50 1.65
C ALA A 97 2.77 6.16 1.93
N ASP A 98 2.74 7.46 2.27
CA ASP A 98 1.50 8.20 2.50
C ASP A 98 1.25 9.23 1.40
N ILE A 99 -0.03 9.47 1.12
CA ILE A 99 -0.49 10.43 0.11
C ILE A 99 -1.67 11.26 0.63
N GLY A 100 -1.59 12.57 0.45
CA GLY A 100 -2.72 13.46 0.56
C GLY A 100 -3.04 14.09 -0.78
N VAL A 101 -4.31 14.02 -1.20
CA VAL A 101 -4.78 14.69 -2.41
C VAL A 101 -5.82 15.73 -2.05
N SER A 102 -5.68 16.90 -2.62
CA SER A 102 -6.68 17.96 -2.49
C SER A 102 -6.95 18.64 -3.82
N ARG A 103 -8.19 19.06 -4.01
CA ARG A 103 -8.66 19.71 -5.22
C ARG A 103 -9.50 20.93 -4.90
N GLU A 104 -9.22 22.01 -5.60
CA GLU A 104 -10.04 23.25 -5.57
C GLU A 104 -10.31 23.70 -7.00
N GLY A 105 -11.50 23.42 -7.49
CA GLY A 105 -11.83 23.61 -8.91
C GLY A 105 -10.98 22.71 -9.81
N ASN A 106 -10.16 23.31 -10.66
CA ASN A 106 -9.20 22.62 -11.54
C ASN A 106 -7.75 22.69 -11.00
N ASN A 107 -7.57 23.12 -9.76
CA ASN A 107 -6.26 23.13 -9.10
C ASN A 107 -6.15 21.89 -8.22
N TRP A 108 -5.08 21.13 -8.41
CA TRP A 108 -4.78 19.91 -7.69
C TRP A 108 -3.50 20.08 -6.90
N GLN A 109 -3.47 19.51 -5.72
CA GLN A 109 -2.27 19.38 -4.92
C GLN A 109 -2.17 17.94 -4.42
N ILE A 110 -1.00 17.36 -4.54
CA ILE A 110 -0.65 16.05 -4.00
C ILE A 110 0.52 16.27 -3.04
N ILE A 111 0.42 15.71 -1.85
CA ILE A 111 1.53 15.61 -0.91
C ILE A 111 1.87 14.14 -0.77
N LEU A 112 3.12 13.79 -1.02
CA LEU A 112 3.69 12.45 -0.83
C LEU A 112 4.62 12.52 0.37
N ALA A 113 4.51 11.56 1.28
CA ALA A 113 5.31 11.56 2.50
C ALA A 113 5.84 10.15 2.83
N GLN A 114 7.01 10.14 3.46
CA GLN A 114 7.60 8.97 4.11
C GLN A 114 7.26 9.06 5.61
N PRO A 115 6.28 8.28 6.13
CA PRO A 115 5.93 8.31 7.54
C PRO A 115 7.05 7.74 8.40
N LEU A 116 7.06 8.09 9.68
CA LEU A 116 7.90 7.41 10.67
C LEU A 116 7.28 6.07 11.06
N LEU A 117 8.12 5.15 11.53
CA LEU A 117 7.64 3.91 12.12
C LEU A 117 6.88 4.20 13.43
N ASP A 118 5.78 3.46 13.64
CA ASP A 118 5.05 3.50 14.91
C ASP A 118 5.87 2.81 16.00
N ASP A 119 6.11 3.51 17.09
CA ASP A 119 6.84 2.97 18.25
C ASP A 119 6.12 1.76 18.90
N ASP A 120 4.80 1.66 18.69
CA ASP A 120 3.93 0.60 19.24
C ASP A 120 3.62 -0.53 18.24
N LEU A 121 4.36 -0.62 17.12
CA LEU A 121 4.10 -1.63 16.08
C LEU A 121 4.16 -3.07 16.62
N GLY A 122 4.93 -3.33 17.69
CA GLY A 122 5.09 -4.64 18.32
C GLY A 122 5.93 -5.60 17.47
N ASP A 123 5.93 -6.86 17.86
CA ASP A 123 6.57 -7.90 17.03
C ASP A 123 5.74 -8.23 15.78
N TRP A 124 6.37 -8.86 14.79
CA TRP A 124 5.71 -9.16 13.52
C TRP A 124 4.46 -10.05 13.66
N GLN A 125 4.37 -10.92 14.69
CA GLN A 125 3.21 -11.79 14.92
C GLN A 125 2.05 -11.00 15.50
N GLU A 126 2.32 -10.07 16.41
CA GLU A 126 1.32 -9.17 16.99
C GLU A 126 0.79 -8.23 15.92
N ALA A 127 1.69 -7.61 15.15
CA ALA A 127 1.34 -6.77 14.02
C ALA A 127 0.54 -7.55 12.95
N GLY A 128 0.95 -8.76 12.60
CA GLY A 128 0.24 -9.61 11.64
C GLY A 128 -1.18 -9.98 12.08
N LYS A 129 -1.40 -10.23 13.37
CA LYS A 129 -2.75 -10.47 13.92
C LYS A 129 -3.59 -9.20 13.97
N ALA A 130 -2.96 -8.04 14.20
CA ALA A 130 -3.62 -6.75 14.11
C ALA A 130 -4.04 -6.44 12.66
N VAL A 131 -3.20 -6.77 11.66
CA VAL A 131 -3.57 -6.73 10.23
C VAL A 131 -4.81 -7.61 9.97
N LEU A 132 -4.85 -8.86 10.47
CA LEU A 132 -6.02 -9.73 10.31
C LEU A 132 -7.29 -9.09 10.88
N ALA A 133 -7.20 -8.45 12.05
CA ALA A 133 -8.35 -7.80 12.67
C ALA A 133 -8.90 -6.66 11.78
N ARG A 134 -8.03 -5.79 11.26
CA ARG A 134 -8.40 -4.69 10.36
C ARG A 134 -8.95 -5.18 9.02
N VAL A 135 -8.34 -6.21 8.45
CA VAL A 135 -8.83 -6.86 7.23
C VAL A 135 -10.23 -7.46 7.43
N ASN A 136 -10.48 -8.11 8.56
CA ASN A 136 -11.80 -8.65 8.87
C ASN A 136 -12.85 -7.54 9.13
N GLU A 137 -12.45 -6.42 9.68
CA GLU A 137 -13.30 -5.23 9.78
C GLU A 137 -13.71 -4.74 8.39
N ALA A 138 -12.75 -4.57 7.46
CA ALA A 138 -13.02 -4.18 6.08
C ALA A 138 -13.92 -5.17 5.36
N ARG A 139 -13.69 -6.48 5.51
CA ARG A 139 -14.50 -7.55 4.92
C ARG A 139 -15.94 -7.61 5.45
N SER A 140 -16.21 -7.05 6.63
CA SER A 140 -17.55 -7.08 7.24
C SER A 140 -18.57 -6.19 6.52
N SER A 141 -18.13 -5.32 5.63
CA SER A 141 -18.99 -4.39 4.87
C SER A 141 -18.63 -4.41 3.37
N PRO A 142 -19.55 -3.99 2.48
CA PRO A 142 -19.23 -3.83 1.07
C PRO A 142 -18.10 -2.83 0.86
N GLN A 143 -17.19 -3.12 -0.09
CA GLN A 143 -16.08 -2.27 -0.48
C GLN A 143 -16.07 -2.01 -1.99
N THR A 144 -15.59 -0.84 -2.38
CA THR A 144 -15.36 -0.51 -3.79
C THR A 144 -13.85 -0.56 -4.05
N CYS A 145 -13.40 -1.53 -4.83
CA CYS A 145 -12.01 -1.70 -5.22
C CYS A 145 -11.81 -1.17 -6.65
N GLY A 146 -11.33 0.05 -6.78
CA GLY A 146 -11.32 0.75 -8.06
C GLY A 146 -12.75 0.92 -8.59
N ASN A 147 -13.01 0.34 -9.77
CA ASN A 147 -14.33 0.39 -10.42
C ASN A 147 -15.21 -0.84 -10.11
N THR A 148 -14.81 -1.72 -9.19
CA THR A 148 -15.51 -2.96 -8.87
C THR A 148 -16.08 -2.93 -7.47
N GLU A 149 -17.39 -3.19 -7.34
CA GLU A 149 -18.05 -3.33 -6.05
C GLU A 149 -17.97 -4.78 -5.55
N TYR A 150 -17.49 -4.95 -4.33
CA TYR A 150 -17.45 -6.21 -3.60
C TYR A 150 -18.46 -6.20 -2.47
N GLN A 151 -19.23 -7.27 -2.33
CA GLN A 151 -20.07 -7.48 -1.18
C GLN A 151 -19.24 -7.86 0.04
N ALA A 152 -19.80 -7.70 1.24
CA ALA A 152 -19.19 -8.19 2.46
C ALA A 152 -18.78 -9.67 2.30
N ALA A 153 -17.59 -10.01 2.77
CA ALA A 153 -17.01 -11.35 2.70
C ALA A 153 -16.87 -11.97 4.10
N PRO A 154 -16.89 -13.31 4.22
CA PRO A 154 -16.67 -13.98 5.50
C PRO A 154 -15.32 -13.61 6.12
N ALA A 155 -15.27 -13.56 7.45
CA ALA A 155 -14.03 -13.31 8.16
C ALA A 155 -12.98 -14.41 7.89
N LEU A 156 -11.73 -13.99 7.73
CA LEU A 156 -10.57 -14.87 7.60
C LEU A 156 -10.10 -15.37 8.97
N GLN A 157 -9.51 -16.55 9.00
CA GLN A 157 -8.85 -17.11 10.17
C GLN A 157 -7.32 -16.98 10.03
N TRP A 158 -6.65 -16.83 11.17
CA TRP A 158 -5.19 -16.84 11.19
C TRP A 158 -4.64 -18.22 10.94
N ASP A 159 -3.70 -18.34 10.00
CA ASP A 159 -2.90 -19.56 9.79
C ASP A 159 -1.41 -19.25 9.96
N ALA A 160 -0.74 -20.00 10.86
CA ALA A 160 0.66 -19.78 11.19
C ALA A 160 1.63 -20.14 10.06
N LYS A 161 1.23 -21.03 9.14
CA LYS A 161 2.06 -21.42 7.99
C LYS A 161 2.04 -20.33 6.93
N LEU A 162 0.86 -19.72 6.70
CA LEU A 162 0.75 -18.56 5.83
C LEU A 162 1.52 -17.35 6.40
N ALA A 163 1.48 -17.18 7.73
CA ALA A 163 2.25 -16.13 8.39
C ALA A 163 3.77 -16.36 8.28
N ALA A 164 4.23 -17.61 8.39
CA ALA A 164 5.64 -17.93 8.18
C ALA A 164 6.09 -17.70 6.73
N ALA A 165 5.25 -18.03 5.74
CA ALA A 165 5.52 -17.73 4.34
C ALA A 165 5.56 -16.23 4.06
N ALA A 166 4.69 -15.45 4.73
CA ALA A 166 4.70 -13.98 4.67
C ALA A 166 5.99 -13.41 5.27
N LEU A 167 6.41 -13.90 6.44
CA LEU A 167 7.64 -13.45 7.08
C LEU A 167 8.87 -13.72 6.21
N GLU A 168 9.03 -14.95 5.72
CA GLU A 168 10.14 -15.32 4.82
C GLU A 168 10.26 -14.34 3.65
N HIS A 169 9.13 -13.97 3.04
CA HIS A 169 9.14 -13.07 1.89
C HIS A 169 9.43 -11.61 2.28
N SER A 170 8.89 -11.16 3.41
CA SER A 170 9.19 -9.82 3.92
C SER A 170 10.67 -9.68 4.27
N GLU A 171 11.27 -10.69 4.91
CA GLU A 171 12.69 -10.74 5.24
C GLU A 171 13.55 -10.75 3.96
N ASP A 172 13.21 -11.58 2.97
CA ASP A 172 13.95 -11.65 1.71
C ASP A 172 13.91 -10.30 0.96
N MET A 173 12.74 -9.66 0.87
CA MET A 173 12.63 -8.33 0.25
C MET A 173 13.43 -7.26 1.01
N ALA A 174 13.31 -7.25 2.34
CA ALA A 174 13.96 -6.27 3.19
C ALA A 174 15.50 -6.40 3.20
N GLU A 175 16.00 -7.63 3.35
CA GLU A 175 17.45 -7.90 3.38
C GLU A 175 18.15 -7.71 2.02
N GLN A 176 17.45 -8.08 0.93
CA GLN A 176 18.00 -8.03 -0.41
C GLN A 176 17.72 -6.70 -1.15
N GLY A 177 16.94 -5.80 -0.53
CA GLY A 177 16.63 -4.48 -1.07
C GLY A 177 15.88 -4.55 -2.40
N TYR A 178 14.78 -5.30 -2.48
CA TYR A 178 13.92 -5.35 -3.66
C TYR A 178 12.44 -5.40 -3.25
N PHE A 179 11.54 -5.12 -4.19
CA PHE A 179 10.10 -5.19 -3.99
C PHE A 179 9.46 -5.94 -5.17
N SER A 180 8.96 -7.15 -4.93
CA SER A 180 8.37 -8.01 -5.96
C SER A 180 7.68 -9.21 -5.34
N HIS A 181 6.57 -9.68 -5.95
CA HIS A 181 5.92 -10.95 -5.59
C HIS A 181 6.80 -12.19 -5.84
N THR A 182 7.82 -12.07 -6.68
CA THR A 182 8.74 -13.16 -7.00
C THR A 182 10.06 -12.92 -6.26
N GLY A 183 10.45 -13.88 -5.43
CA GLY A 183 11.72 -13.90 -4.72
C GLY A 183 12.91 -13.91 -5.69
N ARG A 184 14.10 -13.50 -5.24
CA ARG A 184 15.31 -13.54 -6.06
C ARG A 184 15.71 -14.96 -6.48
N ASP A 185 15.26 -15.96 -5.77
CA ASP A 185 15.39 -17.40 -6.10
C ASP A 185 14.34 -17.90 -7.10
N GLY A 186 13.44 -17.03 -7.55
CA GLY A 186 12.34 -17.32 -8.49
C GLY A 186 11.10 -17.93 -7.84
N ARG A 187 11.05 -18.13 -6.51
CA ARG A 187 9.87 -18.65 -5.82
C ARG A 187 8.78 -17.57 -5.74
N GLN A 188 7.54 -18.02 -5.91
CA GLN A 188 6.34 -17.22 -5.73
C GLN A 188 5.61 -17.66 -4.46
N VAL A 189 4.55 -16.97 -4.09
CA VAL A 189 3.77 -17.25 -2.87
C VAL A 189 3.31 -18.70 -2.77
N ASP A 190 2.98 -19.31 -3.90
CA ASP A 190 2.54 -20.71 -3.98
C ASP A 190 3.61 -21.69 -3.52
N SER A 191 4.87 -21.46 -3.88
CA SER A 191 6.02 -22.27 -3.46
C SER A 191 6.33 -22.05 -1.98
N ARG A 192 6.42 -20.79 -1.54
CA ARG A 192 6.67 -20.44 -0.13
C ARG A 192 5.63 -21.04 0.80
N ALA A 193 4.34 -20.93 0.46
CA ALA A 193 3.28 -21.53 1.27
C ALA A 193 3.42 -23.07 1.40
N ARG A 194 3.76 -23.78 0.30
CA ARG A 194 3.99 -25.24 0.33
C ARG A 194 5.23 -25.61 1.16
N ASP A 195 6.31 -24.84 1.07
CA ASP A 195 7.55 -25.07 1.82
C ASP A 195 7.29 -24.96 3.34
N HIS A 196 6.36 -24.07 3.75
CA HIS A 196 5.85 -24.01 5.12
C HIS A 196 4.75 -25.03 5.44
N GLY A 197 4.44 -25.95 4.52
CA GLY A 197 3.49 -27.05 4.74
C GLY A 197 2.02 -26.64 4.60
N TYR A 198 1.71 -25.50 3.96
CA TYR A 198 0.34 -25.10 3.65
C TYR A 198 -0.09 -25.68 2.31
N GLN A 199 -1.05 -26.62 2.33
CA GLN A 199 -1.65 -27.18 1.13
C GLN A 199 -2.94 -26.43 0.82
N TYR A 200 -3.07 -25.87 -0.38
CA TYR A 200 -4.14 -24.95 -0.72
C TYR A 200 -4.85 -25.34 -2.01
N SER A 201 -6.10 -24.94 -2.11
CA SER A 201 -6.86 -24.88 -3.36
C SER A 201 -6.79 -23.48 -4.01
N ARG A 202 -6.60 -22.44 -3.20
CA ARG A 202 -6.38 -21.04 -3.64
C ARG A 202 -5.32 -20.39 -2.77
N ILE A 203 -4.53 -19.53 -3.37
CA ILE A 203 -3.49 -18.74 -2.71
C ILE A 203 -3.46 -17.34 -3.33
N GLY A 204 -3.16 -16.33 -2.57
CA GLY A 204 -2.97 -14.95 -3.02
C GLY A 204 -2.04 -14.20 -2.09
N GLU A 205 -1.52 -13.07 -2.56
CA GLU A 205 -0.55 -12.28 -1.81
C GLU A 205 -0.77 -10.78 -2.04
N ASN A 206 -0.63 -10.01 -0.98
CA ASN A 206 -0.42 -8.58 -1.02
C ASN A 206 0.94 -8.26 -0.43
N ILE A 207 1.65 -7.31 -1.01
CA ILE A 207 2.90 -6.77 -0.47
C ILE A 207 2.80 -5.23 -0.36
N ALA A 208 3.52 -4.66 0.59
CA ALA A 208 3.61 -3.21 0.75
C ALA A 208 4.95 -2.81 1.34
N ALA A 209 5.35 -1.56 1.17
CA ALA A 209 6.62 -1.04 1.69
C ALA A 209 6.46 0.41 2.13
N GLY A 210 7.10 0.76 3.24
CA GLY A 210 7.14 2.13 3.78
C GLY A 210 6.06 2.45 4.81
N GLN A 211 4.97 1.68 4.90
CA GLN A 211 3.91 1.92 5.89
C GLN A 211 4.41 1.60 7.30
N GLY A 212 4.50 2.62 8.14
CA GLY A 212 5.03 2.51 9.50
C GLY A 212 4.08 1.91 10.54
N ALA A 213 2.80 1.71 10.20
CA ALA A 213 1.76 1.23 11.11
C ALA A 213 0.80 0.24 10.44
N VAL A 214 0.16 -0.61 11.26
CA VAL A 214 -0.84 -1.59 10.80
C VAL A 214 -2.02 -0.93 10.10
N GLU A 215 -2.52 0.17 10.63
CA GLU A 215 -3.63 0.92 10.03
C GLU A 215 -3.25 1.41 8.63
N GLN A 216 -2.07 2.00 8.50
CA GLN A 216 -1.56 2.53 7.23
C GLN A 216 -1.45 1.44 6.17
N VAL A 217 -0.83 0.29 6.47
CA VAL A 217 -0.65 -0.77 5.48
C VAL A 217 -1.99 -1.33 4.99
N VAL A 218 -2.97 -1.54 5.89
CA VAL A 218 -4.28 -2.05 5.49
C VAL A 218 -5.05 -1.01 4.66
N GLN A 219 -5.00 0.27 5.03
CA GLN A 219 -5.60 1.35 4.24
C GLN A 219 -4.93 1.50 2.87
N GLY A 220 -3.60 1.40 2.79
CA GLY A 220 -2.86 1.40 1.53
C GLY A 220 -3.29 0.27 0.60
N TRP A 221 -3.43 -0.96 1.12
CA TRP A 221 -3.96 -2.08 0.34
C TRP A 221 -5.41 -1.85 -0.10
N LEU A 222 -6.27 -1.32 0.76
CA LEU A 222 -7.67 -1.03 0.39
C LEU A 222 -7.78 0.08 -0.66
N ALA A 223 -6.88 1.04 -0.65
CA ALA A 223 -6.83 2.13 -1.65
C ALA A 223 -6.23 1.69 -3.01
N SER A 224 -5.67 0.48 -3.09
CA SER A 224 -5.12 -0.10 -4.31
C SER A 224 -6.08 -1.16 -4.86
N PRO A 225 -6.61 -1.02 -6.09
CA PRO A 225 -7.65 -1.90 -6.62
C PRO A 225 -7.29 -3.39 -6.60
N GLY A 226 -6.05 -3.75 -6.94
CA GLY A 226 -5.57 -5.14 -6.96
C GLY A 226 -5.50 -5.74 -5.56
N HIS A 227 -4.89 -5.04 -4.62
CA HIS A 227 -4.78 -5.47 -3.23
C HIS A 227 -6.14 -5.53 -2.52
N CYS A 228 -6.99 -4.53 -2.75
CA CYS A 228 -8.37 -4.49 -2.25
C CYS A 228 -9.18 -5.69 -2.74
N SER A 229 -9.05 -6.05 -4.03
CA SER A 229 -9.71 -7.23 -4.60
C SER A 229 -9.27 -8.51 -3.90
N ASN A 230 -7.99 -8.68 -3.58
CA ASN A 230 -7.49 -9.80 -2.80
C ASN A 230 -8.09 -9.83 -1.39
N ILE A 231 -8.13 -8.68 -0.70
CA ILE A 231 -8.75 -8.58 0.62
C ILE A 231 -10.22 -9.00 0.58
N MET A 232 -10.97 -8.58 -0.44
CA MET A 232 -12.41 -8.81 -0.55
C MET A 232 -12.78 -10.14 -1.23
N GLU A 233 -11.80 -10.91 -1.73
CA GLU A 233 -12.07 -12.22 -2.34
C GLU A 233 -12.71 -13.18 -1.33
N SER A 234 -13.96 -13.54 -1.58
CA SER A 234 -14.79 -14.33 -0.65
C SER A 234 -14.40 -15.80 -0.53
N SER A 235 -13.63 -16.31 -1.50
CA SER A 235 -13.17 -17.69 -1.51
C SER A 235 -11.97 -17.94 -0.60
N TYR A 236 -11.25 -16.92 -0.15
CA TYR A 236 -10.23 -17.08 0.88
C TYR A 236 -10.87 -17.27 2.25
N THR A 237 -10.32 -18.20 3.03
CA THR A 237 -10.80 -18.55 4.39
C THR A 237 -9.76 -18.33 5.48
N GLU A 238 -8.49 -18.25 5.11
CA GLU A 238 -7.36 -18.11 6.02
C GLU A 238 -6.38 -17.06 5.52
N MET A 239 -5.64 -16.45 6.42
CA MET A 239 -4.53 -15.57 6.09
C MET A 239 -3.43 -15.60 7.14
N GLY A 240 -2.24 -15.18 6.72
CA GLY A 240 -1.14 -14.78 7.57
C GLY A 240 -0.54 -13.48 7.06
N ALA A 241 0.04 -12.68 7.94
CA ALA A 241 0.76 -11.47 7.58
C ALA A 241 1.98 -11.29 8.47
N ALA A 242 3.00 -10.64 7.93
CA ALA A 242 4.22 -10.29 8.64
C ALA A 242 4.85 -9.05 8.04
N TYR A 243 5.75 -8.43 8.79
CA TYR A 243 6.64 -7.41 8.29
C TYR A 243 8.11 -7.75 8.61
N ALA A 244 9.02 -7.13 7.88
CA ALA A 244 10.44 -7.09 8.19
C ALA A 244 11.00 -5.69 7.93
N LEU A 245 12.09 -5.36 8.63
CA LEU A 245 12.82 -4.11 8.48
C LEU A 245 14.11 -4.38 7.70
N GLY A 246 14.40 -3.57 6.69
CA GLY A 246 15.67 -3.61 5.96
C GLY A 246 16.82 -3.03 6.78
N GLY A 247 18.07 -3.41 6.45
CA GLY A 247 19.29 -2.89 7.08
C GLY A 247 19.21 -2.91 8.60
N ASP A 248 19.96 -3.44 9.38
CA ASP A 248 20.05 -3.48 10.86
C ASP A 248 18.86 -2.88 11.68
N GLY A 249 17.63 -2.89 11.12
CA GLY A 249 16.40 -2.37 11.76
C GLY A 249 16.09 -0.89 11.50
N GLU A 250 16.87 -0.18 10.71
CA GLU A 250 16.66 1.24 10.37
C GLU A 250 16.25 1.44 8.88
N GLY A 251 16.09 0.33 8.14
CA GLY A 251 15.72 0.37 6.72
C GLY A 251 14.20 0.46 6.49
N THR A 252 13.83 0.43 5.21
CA THR A 252 12.42 0.45 4.81
C THR A 252 11.70 -0.78 5.37
N ILE A 253 10.54 -0.54 5.99
CA ILE A 253 9.64 -1.62 6.43
C ILE A 253 8.98 -2.24 5.19
N VAL A 254 8.92 -3.57 5.16
CA VAL A 254 8.27 -4.34 4.09
C VAL A 254 7.25 -5.29 4.68
N TRP A 255 6.05 -5.28 4.13
CA TRP A 255 4.92 -6.09 4.56
C TRP A 255 4.55 -7.14 3.52
N THR A 256 4.21 -8.32 3.99
CA THR A 256 3.59 -9.38 3.19
C THR A 256 2.34 -9.90 3.88
N GLN A 257 1.27 -10.04 3.12
CA GLN A 257 0.02 -10.68 3.52
C GLN A 257 -0.27 -11.82 2.56
N VAL A 258 -0.44 -13.03 3.08
CA VAL A 258 -0.74 -14.23 2.30
C VAL A 258 -2.14 -14.72 2.64
N PHE A 259 -2.97 -14.94 1.63
CA PHE A 259 -4.32 -15.48 1.73
C PHE A 259 -4.35 -16.94 1.25
N GLY A 260 -5.18 -17.75 1.88
CA GLY A 260 -5.31 -19.13 1.50
C GLY A 260 -6.71 -19.71 1.66
N THR A 261 -6.98 -20.77 0.89
CA THR A 261 -8.07 -21.69 1.10
C THR A 261 -7.47 -23.09 1.13
N PRO A 262 -7.50 -23.82 2.27
CA PRO A 262 -6.84 -25.10 2.37
C PRO A 262 -7.46 -26.14 1.45
N LEU A 263 -6.65 -27.12 1.02
CA LEU A 263 -7.16 -28.36 0.43
C LEU A 263 -7.91 -29.13 1.52
N ARG A 264 -9.12 -29.54 1.22
CA ARG A 264 -9.94 -30.41 2.08
C ARG A 264 -9.61 -31.90 1.83
#